data_3bfe87f6a3fb603af5e5e4ab03afa3af
#
_entry.id   3bfe87f6a3fb603af5e5e4ab03afa3af
#
_cell.length_a   1.000
_cell.length_b   1.000
_cell.length_c   1.000
_cell.angle_alpha   90.00
_cell.angle_beta   90.00
_cell.angle_gamma   90.00
#
_symmetry.space_group_name_H-M   'P 1'
#
loop_
_entity.id
_entity.type
_entity.pdbx_description
1 polymer ?
#
loop_
_entity_poly.entity_id
_entity_poly.type
_entity_poly.pdbx_seq_one_letter_code
_entity_poly.pdbx_strand_id
1 'polypeptide(L)'
;DTPILDVGAGTGLVGEFLSIKSNKEIIGIDISSEMLHQAKLKKCYSSLLEADITKKIPFKDNFFGAVVSAGTFTHGHVGPDAFDELLRIVRPGGLFVLSINSKFFIKEGFKEKFSKIKNLISPPIFEKFSAHKKNINKTYNEVKIIASIFRKKL
;
A
#
# COMPACT_ATOMS: atom_id res chain seq x y z
N ASP A 1 -8.60 -8.55 10.37
CA ASP A 1 -8.04 -7.57 9.42
C ASP A 1 -8.61 -7.80 8.00
N THR A 2 -9.92 -7.97 7.84
CA THR A 2 -10.59 -8.21 6.55
C THR A 2 -11.81 -7.30 6.41
N PRO A 3 -12.20 -6.85 5.19
CA PRO A 3 -11.50 -7.05 3.93
C PRO A 3 -10.15 -6.34 3.89
N ILE A 4 -9.24 -6.83 3.04
CA ILE A 4 -7.92 -6.24 2.82
C ILE A 4 -7.97 -5.41 1.53
N LEU A 5 -7.49 -4.18 1.57
CA LEU A 5 -7.29 -3.36 0.38
C LEU A 5 -5.83 -3.47 -0.07
N ASP A 6 -5.61 -3.87 -1.32
CA ASP A 6 -4.32 -3.81 -2.00
C ASP A 6 -4.27 -2.55 -2.86
N VAL A 7 -3.49 -1.56 -2.42
CA VAL A 7 -3.38 -0.24 -3.06
C VAL A 7 -2.23 -0.24 -4.06
N GLY A 8 -2.55 0.06 -5.32
CA GLY A 8 -1.63 -0.10 -6.43
C GLY A 8 -1.37 -1.57 -6.69
N ALA A 9 -2.44 -2.34 -6.86
CA ALA A 9 -2.39 -3.80 -7.01
C ALA A 9 -1.52 -4.26 -8.19
N GLY A 10 -1.34 -3.38 -9.19
CA GLY A 10 -0.54 -3.67 -10.37
C GLY A 10 -0.99 -4.97 -11.05
N THR A 11 -0.06 -5.86 -11.30
CA THR A 11 -0.34 -7.19 -11.90
C THR A 11 -0.83 -8.22 -10.88
N GLY A 12 -1.10 -7.82 -9.62
CA GLY A 12 -1.70 -8.68 -8.61
C GLY A 12 -0.74 -9.58 -7.82
N LEU A 13 0.54 -9.26 -7.77
CA LEU A 13 1.54 -10.10 -7.07
C LEU A 13 1.31 -10.15 -5.55
N VAL A 14 0.92 -9.02 -4.95
CA VAL A 14 0.64 -8.95 -3.50
C VAL A 14 -0.61 -9.76 -3.17
N GLY A 15 -1.69 -9.58 -3.93
CA GLY A 15 -2.93 -10.34 -3.74
C GLY A 15 -2.72 -11.84 -3.92
N GLU A 16 -1.95 -12.26 -4.93
CA GLU A 16 -1.61 -13.67 -5.14
C GLU A 16 -0.86 -14.24 -3.92
N PHE A 17 0.15 -13.55 -3.41
CA PHE A 17 0.89 -13.98 -2.22
C PHE A 17 -0.01 -14.06 -0.98
N LEU A 18 -0.85 -13.07 -0.76
CA LEU A 18 -1.76 -13.04 0.39
C LEU A 18 -2.80 -14.16 0.32
N SER A 19 -3.32 -14.48 -0.86
CA SER A 19 -4.33 -15.54 -1.05
C SER A 19 -3.78 -16.94 -0.72
N ILE A 20 -2.50 -17.17 -1.00
CA ILE A 20 -1.82 -18.44 -0.63
C ILE A 20 -1.70 -18.57 0.90
N LYS A 21 -1.56 -17.44 1.61
CA LYS A 21 -1.34 -17.43 3.06
C LYS A 21 -2.62 -17.34 3.89
N SER A 22 -3.72 -16.89 3.28
CA SER A 22 -4.98 -16.73 4.01
C SER A 22 -6.18 -16.73 3.06
N ASN A 23 -7.34 -17.22 3.54
CA ASN A 23 -8.63 -17.14 2.82
C ASN A 23 -9.35 -15.80 3.07
N LYS A 24 -8.63 -14.70 3.23
CA LYS A 24 -9.24 -13.40 3.49
C LYS A 24 -9.68 -12.74 2.20
N GLU A 25 -10.77 -11.99 2.28
CA GLU A 25 -11.24 -11.16 1.17
C GLU A 25 -10.23 -10.07 0.85
N ILE A 26 -9.81 -10.00 -0.42
CA ILE A 26 -8.86 -9.02 -0.94
C ILE A 26 -9.53 -8.23 -2.05
N ILE A 27 -9.52 -6.92 -1.93
CA ILE A 27 -9.97 -5.97 -2.95
C ILE A 27 -8.74 -5.22 -3.45
N GLY A 28 -8.54 -5.16 -4.77
CA GLY A 28 -7.42 -4.45 -5.37
C GLY A 28 -7.86 -3.16 -6.04
N ILE A 29 -7.06 -2.10 -5.91
CA ILE A 29 -7.21 -0.87 -6.67
C ILE A 29 -5.91 -0.51 -7.39
N ASP A 30 -6.04 0.01 -8.60
CA ASP A 30 -4.94 0.57 -9.38
C ASP A 30 -5.48 1.66 -10.31
N ILE A 31 -4.63 2.60 -10.72
CA ILE A 31 -5.00 3.62 -11.70
C ILE A 31 -4.94 3.08 -13.14
N SER A 32 -4.27 1.97 -13.37
CA SER A 32 -4.09 1.35 -14.68
C SER A 32 -5.05 0.17 -14.86
N SER A 33 -5.98 0.33 -15.81
CA SER A 33 -6.90 -0.74 -16.22
C SER A 33 -6.17 -1.94 -16.81
N GLU A 34 -5.05 -1.73 -17.52
CA GLU A 34 -4.22 -2.79 -18.09
C GLU A 34 -3.59 -3.65 -16.99
N MET A 35 -3.10 -3.03 -15.92
CA MET A 35 -2.56 -3.74 -14.75
C MET A 35 -3.64 -4.55 -14.07
N LEU A 36 -4.83 -3.98 -13.88
CA LEU A 36 -5.97 -4.69 -13.29
C LEU A 36 -6.43 -5.88 -14.14
N HIS A 37 -6.35 -5.80 -15.46
CA HIS A 37 -6.61 -6.96 -16.34
C HIS A 37 -5.62 -8.11 -16.04
N GLN A 38 -4.35 -7.82 -15.83
CA GLN A 38 -3.37 -8.83 -15.43
C GLN A 38 -3.66 -9.39 -14.03
N ALA A 39 -3.99 -8.52 -13.08
CA ALA A 39 -4.37 -8.93 -11.72
C ALA A 39 -5.57 -9.86 -11.69
N LYS A 40 -6.56 -9.62 -12.57
CA LYS A 40 -7.77 -10.46 -12.70
C LYS A 40 -7.44 -11.92 -13.04
N LEU A 41 -6.39 -12.15 -13.83
CA LEU A 41 -5.96 -13.50 -14.23
C LEU A 41 -5.46 -14.32 -13.03
N LYS A 42 -5.04 -13.67 -11.94
CA LYS A 42 -4.60 -14.32 -10.69
C LYS A 42 -5.75 -14.97 -9.92
N LYS A 43 -6.99 -14.54 -10.14
CA LYS A 43 -8.20 -15.08 -9.46
C LYS A 43 -8.15 -15.05 -7.94
N CYS A 44 -7.40 -14.10 -7.36
CA CYS A 44 -7.19 -13.96 -5.92
C CYS A 44 -7.90 -12.74 -5.31
N TYR A 45 -8.48 -11.87 -6.13
CA TYR A 45 -9.24 -10.71 -5.68
C TYR A 45 -10.73 -10.97 -5.76
N SER A 46 -11.47 -10.57 -4.73
CA SER A 46 -12.94 -10.54 -4.75
C SER A 46 -13.47 -9.42 -5.64
N SER A 47 -12.72 -8.32 -5.74
CA SER A 47 -13.03 -7.19 -6.62
C SER A 47 -11.76 -6.45 -7.01
N LEU A 48 -11.77 -5.90 -8.22
CA LEU A 48 -10.72 -5.02 -8.75
C LEU A 48 -11.36 -3.75 -9.27
N LEU A 49 -10.86 -2.59 -8.86
CA LEU A 49 -11.42 -1.29 -9.19
C LEU A 49 -10.33 -0.34 -9.70
N GLU A 50 -10.57 0.27 -10.86
CA GLU A 50 -9.75 1.39 -11.33
C GLU A 50 -10.02 2.61 -10.46
N ALA A 51 -9.01 3.08 -9.73
CA ALA A 51 -9.14 4.20 -8.82
C ALA A 51 -7.81 4.93 -8.60
N ASP A 52 -7.89 6.24 -8.47
CA ASP A 52 -6.78 7.12 -8.13
C ASP A 52 -6.79 7.40 -6.61
N ILE A 53 -5.83 6.83 -5.88
CA ILE A 53 -5.73 6.97 -4.42
C ILE A 53 -5.40 8.41 -3.97
N THR A 54 -5.00 9.28 -4.87
CA THR A 54 -4.80 10.71 -4.57
C THR A 54 -6.13 11.47 -4.48
N LYS A 55 -7.24 10.80 -4.79
CA LYS A 55 -8.60 11.31 -4.74
C LYS A 55 -9.45 10.50 -3.78
N LYS A 56 -10.67 10.98 -3.53
CA LYS A 56 -11.65 10.19 -2.79
C LYS A 56 -12.06 8.98 -3.61
N ILE A 57 -11.89 7.78 -3.04
CA ILE A 57 -12.27 6.52 -3.66
C ILE A 57 -13.65 6.04 -3.18
N PRO A 58 -14.40 5.25 -3.97
CA PRO A 58 -15.81 4.95 -3.72
C PRO A 58 -16.04 3.85 -2.67
N PHE A 59 -15.35 3.97 -1.55
CA PHE A 59 -15.56 3.11 -0.39
C PHE A 59 -16.09 3.91 0.80
N LYS A 60 -16.92 3.25 1.62
CA LYS A 60 -17.43 3.83 2.87
C LYS A 60 -16.32 4.03 3.88
N ASP A 61 -16.53 4.97 4.80
CA ASP A 61 -15.66 5.14 5.96
C ASP A 61 -15.60 3.84 6.77
N ASN A 62 -14.43 3.52 7.30
CA ASN A 62 -14.21 2.39 8.19
C ASN A 62 -14.59 1.01 7.58
N PHE A 63 -14.48 0.84 6.28
CA PHE A 63 -14.85 -0.39 5.59
C PHE A 63 -13.77 -1.48 5.69
N PHE A 64 -12.50 -1.12 5.45
CA PHE A 64 -11.40 -2.08 5.40
C PHE A 64 -10.84 -2.44 6.78
N GLY A 65 -10.45 -3.70 6.95
CA GLY A 65 -9.73 -4.17 8.14
C GLY A 65 -8.22 -4.06 8.01
N ALA A 66 -7.71 -4.00 6.77
CA ALA A 66 -6.30 -3.77 6.50
C ALA A 66 -6.08 -3.08 5.15
N VAL A 67 -4.96 -2.41 5.03
CA VAL A 67 -4.40 -1.90 3.78
C VAL A 67 -2.99 -2.44 3.61
N VAL A 68 -2.69 -2.94 2.42
CA VAL A 68 -1.35 -3.29 1.98
C VAL A 68 -1.01 -2.50 0.73
N SER A 69 0.26 -2.14 0.56
CA SER A 69 0.74 -1.53 -0.67
C SER A 69 2.21 -1.83 -0.90
N ALA A 70 2.53 -2.39 -2.06
CA ALA A 70 3.90 -2.65 -2.48
C ALA A 70 4.17 -1.96 -3.82
N GLY A 71 4.99 -0.90 -3.81
CA GLY A 71 5.40 -0.20 -5.03
C GLY A 71 4.70 1.12 -5.32
N THR A 72 3.55 1.42 -4.73
CA THR A 72 2.78 2.65 -4.99
C THR A 72 3.49 3.90 -4.51
N PHE A 73 4.04 3.86 -3.30
CA PHE A 73 4.77 4.99 -2.68
C PHE A 73 6.27 4.98 -2.99
N THR A 74 6.68 4.32 -4.07
CA THR A 74 8.09 4.10 -4.41
C THR A 74 8.58 4.92 -5.58
N HIS A 75 7.68 5.53 -6.37
CA HIS A 75 8.01 6.23 -7.61
C HIS A 75 7.69 7.73 -7.59
N GLY A 76 7.28 8.29 -6.43
CA GLY A 76 7.00 9.72 -6.29
C GLY A 76 5.69 10.21 -6.92
N HIS A 77 4.85 9.30 -7.45
CA HIS A 77 3.55 9.68 -8.04
C HIS A 77 2.45 9.81 -7.00
N VAL A 78 2.56 9.10 -5.88
CA VAL A 78 1.62 9.13 -4.78
C VAL A 78 2.33 9.62 -3.53
N GLY A 79 1.95 10.79 -3.06
CA GLY A 79 2.52 11.41 -1.86
C GLY A 79 1.82 10.98 -0.57
N PRO A 80 2.30 11.53 0.56
CA PRO A 80 1.80 11.17 1.89
C PRO A 80 0.35 11.61 2.15
N ASP A 81 -0.21 12.52 1.38
CA ASP A 81 -1.60 12.98 1.53
C ASP A 81 -2.62 11.86 1.25
N ALA A 82 -2.25 10.85 0.46
CA ALA A 82 -3.07 9.66 0.27
C ALA A 82 -3.38 8.93 1.59
N PHE A 83 -2.58 9.13 2.63
CA PHE A 83 -2.85 8.53 3.95
C PHE A 83 -4.15 9.03 4.59
N ASP A 84 -4.60 10.23 4.27
CA ASP A 84 -5.87 10.75 4.80
C ASP A 84 -7.05 9.93 4.28
N GLU A 85 -7.04 9.62 2.97
CA GLU A 85 -8.07 8.78 2.37
C GLU A 85 -7.98 7.32 2.87
N LEU A 86 -6.79 6.77 2.99
CA LEU A 86 -6.59 5.44 3.57
C LEU A 86 -7.06 5.36 5.03
N LEU A 87 -6.78 6.40 5.83
CA LEU A 87 -7.27 6.47 7.21
C LEU A 87 -8.80 6.60 7.27
N ARG A 88 -9.42 7.28 6.30
CA ARG A 88 -10.89 7.37 6.22
C ARG A 88 -11.53 6.01 6.04
N ILE A 89 -11.06 5.23 5.07
CA ILE A 89 -11.69 3.96 4.67
C ILE A 89 -11.33 2.77 5.54
N VAL A 90 -10.25 2.84 6.32
CA VAL A 90 -9.85 1.78 7.24
C VAL A 90 -10.53 1.99 8.59
N ARG A 91 -11.08 0.91 9.16
CA ARG A 91 -11.75 0.96 10.46
C ARG A 91 -10.74 1.14 11.62
N PRO A 92 -11.18 1.63 12.78
CA PRO A 92 -10.38 1.61 14.01
C PRO A 92 -9.80 0.22 14.28
N GLY A 93 -8.55 0.14 14.69
CA GLY A 93 -7.80 -1.12 14.86
C GLY A 93 -7.24 -1.71 13.55
N GLY A 94 -7.63 -1.19 12.38
CA GLY A 94 -7.19 -1.71 11.09
C GLY A 94 -5.69 -1.56 10.84
N LEU A 95 -5.11 -2.53 10.15
CA LEU A 95 -3.67 -2.66 9.91
C LEU A 95 -3.24 -1.97 8.63
N PHE A 96 -2.11 -1.29 8.67
CA PHE A 96 -1.43 -0.73 7.50
C PHE A 96 -0.05 -1.38 7.33
N VAL A 97 0.25 -1.83 6.11
CA VAL A 97 1.56 -2.34 5.72
C VAL A 97 1.92 -1.71 4.36
N LEU A 98 2.74 -0.67 4.39
CA LEU A 98 3.02 0.15 3.24
C LEU A 98 4.52 0.18 2.95
N SER A 99 4.93 -0.09 1.71
CA SER A 99 6.31 0.08 1.28
C SER A 99 6.53 1.47 0.70
N ILE A 100 7.52 2.19 1.24
CA ILE A 100 7.88 3.55 0.83
C ILE A 100 9.34 3.55 0.41
N ASN A 101 9.67 4.20 -0.71
CA ASN A 101 11.05 4.40 -1.10
C ASN A 101 11.76 5.29 -0.06
N SER A 102 12.93 4.87 0.41
CA SER A 102 13.64 5.57 1.47
C SER A 102 14.06 7.00 1.09
N LYS A 103 14.32 7.27 -0.19
CA LYS A 103 14.60 8.61 -0.69
C LYS A 103 13.38 9.52 -0.60
N PHE A 104 12.19 8.99 -0.89
CA PHE A 104 10.93 9.75 -0.82
C PHE A 104 10.42 9.89 0.61
N PHE A 105 10.78 9.00 1.51
CA PHE A 105 10.36 9.07 2.91
C PHE A 105 10.67 10.42 3.57
N ILE A 106 11.82 11.00 3.23
CA ILE A 106 12.20 12.34 3.70
C ILE A 106 11.77 13.41 2.69
N LYS A 107 12.13 13.23 1.40
CA LYS A 107 11.97 14.26 0.37
C LYS A 107 10.51 14.61 0.09
N GLU A 108 9.61 13.63 0.10
CA GLU A 108 8.19 13.83 -0.21
C GLU A 108 7.32 14.03 1.04
N GLY A 109 7.93 14.18 2.22
CA GLY A 109 7.23 14.56 3.45
C GLY A 109 6.51 13.43 4.18
N PHE A 110 6.84 12.16 3.95
CA PHE A 110 6.25 11.04 4.69
C PHE A 110 6.58 11.08 6.18
N LYS A 111 7.83 11.48 6.53
CA LYS A 111 8.24 11.63 7.93
C LYS A 111 7.36 12.66 8.65
N GLU A 112 7.13 13.80 8.04
CA GLU A 112 6.27 14.87 8.57
C GLU A 112 4.82 14.40 8.66
N LYS A 113 4.34 13.63 7.67
CA LYS A 113 2.99 13.06 7.70
C LYS A 113 2.80 12.13 8.88
N PHE A 114 3.71 11.19 9.12
CA PHE A 114 3.66 10.31 10.30
C PHE A 114 3.63 11.11 11.61
N SER A 115 4.39 12.19 11.70
CA SER A 115 4.35 13.09 12.86
C SER A 115 2.98 13.77 13.04
N LYS A 116 2.37 14.24 11.94
CA LYS A 116 1.04 14.87 11.97
C LYS A 116 -0.05 13.91 12.40
N ILE A 117 -0.01 12.66 11.93
CA ILE A 117 -1.06 11.67 12.21
C ILE A 117 -0.78 10.81 13.45
N LYS A 118 0.25 11.07 14.23
CA LYS A 118 0.67 10.27 15.41
C LYS A 118 -0.43 10.00 16.43
N ASN A 119 -1.40 10.90 16.54
CA ASN A 119 -2.53 10.74 17.44
C ASN A 119 -3.63 9.82 16.87
N LEU A 120 -3.63 9.59 15.56
CA LEU A 120 -4.59 8.75 14.83
C LEU A 120 -4.11 7.32 14.63
N ILE A 121 -2.82 7.05 14.84
CA ILE A 121 -2.22 5.76 14.58
C ILE A 121 -1.41 5.24 15.79
N SER A 122 -1.20 3.93 15.86
CA SER A 122 -0.20 3.36 16.77
C SER A 122 1.21 3.83 16.40
N PRO A 123 2.20 3.78 17.32
CA PRO A 123 3.59 4.01 16.94
C PRO A 123 3.97 3.12 15.76
N PRO A 124 4.45 3.70 14.64
CA PRO A 124 4.79 2.91 13.47
C PRO A 124 6.09 2.14 13.67
N ILE A 125 6.11 0.90 13.18
CA ILE A 125 7.33 0.10 13.04
C ILE A 125 7.87 0.34 11.63
N PHE A 126 9.16 0.66 11.52
CA PHE A 126 9.83 0.88 10.24
C PHE A 126 10.90 -0.20 10.03
N GLU A 127 10.67 -1.06 9.04
CA GLU A 127 11.62 -2.08 8.62
C GLU A 127 12.30 -1.64 7.32
N LYS A 128 13.64 -1.61 7.31
CA LYS A 128 14.42 -1.23 6.12
C LYS A 128 14.93 -2.47 5.42
N PHE A 129 14.77 -2.54 4.11
CA PHE A 129 15.32 -3.61 3.29
C PHE A 129 15.76 -3.08 1.92
N SER A 130 16.62 -3.85 1.28
CA SER A 130 17.14 -3.53 -0.06
C SER A 130 16.42 -4.39 -1.08
N ALA A 131 15.82 -3.75 -2.09
CA ALA A 131 15.31 -4.45 -3.25
C ALA A 131 16.42 -4.52 -4.31
N HIS A 132 16.95 -5.72 -4.56
CA HIS A 132 17.94 -5.92 -5.62
C HIS A 132 17.22 -6.07 -6.96
N LYS A 133 17.34 -5.09 -7.86
CA LYS A 133 17.14 -5.36 -9.28
C LYS A 133 18.38 -6.08 -9.80
N LYS A 134 18.27 -7.37 -10.10
CA LYS A 134 19.27 -8.09 -10.90
C LYS A 134 19.24 -7.51 -12.32
N ASN A 135 20.03 -6.49 -12.59
CA ASN A 135 20.38 -6.10 -13.94
C ASN A 135 21.72 -6.76 -14.28
N ILE A 136 21.74 -7.48 -15.40
CA ILE A 136 22.87 -8.27 -15.93
C ILE A 136 24.09 -7.40 -16.29
N ASN A 137 23.97 -6.07 -16.34
CA ASN A 137 25.04 -5.12 -16.61
C ASN A 137 25.24 -4.14 -15.43
N LYS A 138 26.19 -4.48 -14.62
CA LYS A 138 27.09 -3.66 -13.78
C LYS A 138 26.65 -2.24 -13.37
N THR A 139 25.57 -2.06 -12.65
CA THR A 139 25.46 -1.06 -11.58
C THR A 139 24.28 -1.47 -10.69
N TYR A 140 24.57 -2.00 -9.51
CA TYR A 140 23.56 -2.29 -8.51
C TYR A 140 23.01 -0.95 -7.98
N ASN A 141 21.96 -0.45 -8.60
CA ASN A 141 21.16 0.59 -7.98
C ASN A 141 20.36 -0.07 -6.85
N GLU A 142 20.93 -0.05 -5.66
CA GLU A 142 20.30 -0.53 -4.44
C GLU A 142 19.11 0.37 -4.12
N VAL A 143 17.90 -0.10 -4.42
CA VAL A 143 16.68 0.59 -4.02
C VAL A 143 16.39 0.22 -2.56
N LYS A 144 16.55 1.18 -1.66
CA LYS A 144 16.21 1.01 -0.25
C LYS A 144 14.72 1.30 -0.05
N ILE A 145 14.03 0.36 0.57
CA ILE A 145 12.60 0.43 0.87
C ILE A 145 12.43 0.47 2.39
N ILE A 146 11.45 1.23 2.84
CA ILE A 146 10.97 1.25 4.22
C ILE A 146 9.58 0.63 4.23
N ALA A 147 9.41 -0.51 4.87
CA ALA A 147 8.10 -1.02 5.23
C ALA A 147 7.61 -0.29 6.47
N SER A 148 6.47 0.36 6.37
CA SER A 148 5.82 1.09 7.47
C SER A 148 4.63 0.28 7.94
N ILE A 149 4.65 -0.17 9.20
CA ILE A 149 3.63 -1.05 9.79
C ILE A 149 3.02 -0.34 10.99
N PHE A 150 1.71 -0.12 10.96
CA PHE A 150 0.98 0.53 12.05
C PHE A 150 -0.50 0.17 12.01
N ARG A 151 -1.24 0.57 13.05
CA ARG A 151 -2.70 0.43 13.11
C ARG A 151 -3.36 1.80 13.29
N LYS A 152 -4.55 1.98 12.72
CA LYS A 152 -5.42 3.09 13.06
C LYS A 152 -5.86 2.93 14.52
N LYS A 153 -5.78 4.00 15.32
CA LYS A 153 -6.29 3.99 16.69
C LYS A 153 -7.81 3.92 16.73
N LEU A 154 -8.33 3.55 17.90
CA LEU A 154 -9.76 3.53 18.20
C LEU A 154 -10.35 4.93 18.24
#